data_150e7484a2c483c6aae5529d539f23c8
#
_entry.id   150e7484a2c483c6aae5529d539f23c8
#
_cell.length_a   1.000
_cell.length_b   1.000
_cell.length_c   1.000
_cell.angle_alpha   90.00
_cell.angle_beta   90.00
_cell.angle_gamma   90.00
#
_symmetry.space_group_name_H-M   'P 1'
#
loop_
_entity.id
_entity.type
_entity.pdbx_description
1 polymer ?
#
loop_
_entity_poly.entity_id
_entity_poly.type
_entity_poly.pdbx_seq_one_letter_code
_entity_poly.pdbx_strand_id
1 'polypeptide(L)'
;RSRGLGDVYKRQYYFNVMESRGGCVINYKHDAFPFGIGVPDIERGQFAEAKPFLWQSDTSVMRGSWCYSVQPDKAVYKAPQEIVQDLLDVVSKNGRLLLNFGPKPDGTLADKDVEILHKLADWMRVNDECIHGTGLWRINQEGPTKIQEGQFADGASRNFTSEDFRFTCRGGNIYAACMACPADGKLHIRSLREADASHLPLWHGIVRKVEVLGNPAQAAWTRDGEALHVDLGTYRSDMPVVVKIITD
;
A
#
# COMPACT_ATOMS: atom_id res chain seq x y z
N ARG A 1 4.21 19.25 26.70
CA ARG A 1 3.74 20.66 26.67
C ARG A 1 2.23 20.65 26.71
N SER A 2 1.62 21.31 27.71
CA SER A 2 0.17 21.52 27.74
C SER A 2 -0.21 22.42 26.56
N ARG A 3 -1.03 21.91 25.65
CA ARG A 3 -1.53 22.67 24.49
C ARG A 3 -2.74 23.55 24.82
N GLY A 4 -3.01 23.75 26.12
CA GLY A 4 -4.04 24.64 26.62
C GLY A 4 -5.47 24.08 26.59
N LEU A 5 -6.38 24.80 27.28
CA LEU A 5 -7.79 24.44 27.42
C LEU A 5 -8.53 24.37 26.08
N GLY A 6 -8.10 25.14 25.06
CA GLY A 6 -8.73 25.15 23.74
C GLY A 6 -8.71 23.79 23.05
N ASP A 7 -7.65 23.01 23.19
CA ASP A 7 -7.56 21.66 22.61
C ASP A 7 -8.46 20.67 23.37
N VAL A 8 -8.62 20.83 24.66
CA VAL A 8 -9.53 20.01 25.47
C VAL A 8 -10.98 20.24 25.04
N TYR A 9 -11.41 21.50 24.88
CA TYR A 9 -12.78 21.81 24.43
C TYR A 9 -13.07 21.34 23.01
N LYS A 10 -12.13 21.47 22.08
CA LYS A 10 -12.28 20.95 20.72
C LYS A 10 -12.48 19.44 20.71
N ARG A 11 -11.70 18.70 21.50
CA ARG A 11 -11.84 17.24 21.63
C ARG A 11 -13.19 16.86 22.21
N GLN A 12 -13.60 17.51 23.30
CA GLN A 12 -14.87 17.25 23.94
C GLN A 12 -16.05 17.50 22.98
N TYR A 13 -16.03 18.62 22.26
CA TYR A 13 -17.01 18.92 21.22
C TYR A 13 -17.03 17.83 20.14
N TYR A 14 -15.86 17.44 19.63
CA TYR A 14 -15.76 16.42 18.60
C TYR A 14 -16.36 15.09 19.05
N PHE A 15 -15.99 14.58 20.24
CA PHE A 15 -16.52 13.31 20.75
C PHE A 15 -18.02 13.36 21.03
N ASN A 16 -18.53 14.46 21.55
CA ASN A 16 -19.97 14.62 21.75
C ASN A 16 -20.74 14.59 20.43
N VAL A 17 -20.20 15.20 19.37
CA VAL A 17 -20.80 15.15 18.03
C VAL A 17 -20.69 13.75 17.41
N MET A 18 -19.58 13.04 17.66
CA MET A 18 -19.42 11.65 17.21
C MET A 18 -20.50 10.73 17.79
N GLU A 19 -20.74 10.84 19.08
CA GLU A 19 -21.76 10.04 19.79
C GLU A 19 -23.15 10.24 19.16
N SER A 20 -23.50 11.48 18.82
CA SER A 20 -24.79 11.82 18.20
C SER A 20 -24.91 11.41 16.72
N ARG A 21 -23.81 11.25 15.99
CA ARG A 21 -23.78 10.99 14.54
C ARG A 21 -23.44 9.54 14.15
N GLY A 22 -23.18 8.68 15.13
CA GLY A 22 -22.96 7.25 14.86
C GLY A 22 -21.60 6.89 14.28
N GLY A 23 -20.58 7.71 14.46
CA GLY A 23 -19.19 7.39 14.19
C GLY A 23 -18.47 8.43 13.32
N CYS A 24 -17.33 8.84 13.80
CA CYS A 24 -16.34 9.65 13.09
C CYS A 24 -14.95 9.14 13.44
N VAL A 25 -13.94 9.52 12.66
CA VAL A 25 -12.54 9.17 12.90
C VAL A 25 -11.77 10.47 13.07
N ILE A 26 -10.88 10.51 14.05
CA ILE A 26 -9.89 11.57 14.19
C ILE A 26 -8.51 10.99 13.93
N ASN A 27 -7.78 11.59 13.00
CA ASN A 27 -6.38 11.28 12.78
C ASN A 27 -5.51 12.26 13.55
N TYR A 28 -4.41 11.78 14.11
CA TYR A 28 -3.52 12.62 14.89
C TYR A 28 -2.06 12.31 14.60
N LYS A 29 -1.23 13.35 14.67
CA LYS A 29 0.22 13.27 14.48
C LYS A 29 0.93 13.36 15.82
N HIS A 30 2.09 12.73 15.90
CA HIS A 30 2.94 12.70 17.09
C HIS A 30 2.16 12.25 18.36
N ASP A 31 2.43 12.89 19.46
CA ASP A 31 1.84 12.71 20.79
C ASP A 31 0.64 13.62 21.06
N ALA A 32 -0.06 14.07 19.99
CA ALA A 32 -1.19 14.98 20.14
C ALA A 32 -2.33 14.42 20.98
N PHE A 33 -2.48 13.08 20.93
CA PHE A 33 -3.46 12.32 21.72
C PHE A 33 -2.81 11.10 22.37
N PRO A 34 -3.34 10.58 23.48
CA PRO A 34 -3.01 9.24 23.95
C PRO A 34 -3.35 8.20 22.89
N PHE A 35 -2.54 7.14 22.84
CA PHE A 35 -2.76 6.02 21.92
C PHE A 35 -4.16 5.39 22.14
N GLY A 36 -4.84 5.05 21.06
CA GLY A 36 -6.17 4.43 21.09
C GLY A 36 -7.36 5.41 21.00
N ILE A 37 -7.13 6.72 21.10
CA ILE A 37 -8.21 7.73 20.97
C ILE A 37 -8.60 7.99 19.51
N GLY A 38 -7.67 7.78 18.59
CA GLY A 38 -7.86 7.99 17.16
C GLY A 38 -6.88 7.19 16.34
N VAL A 39 -6.76 7.51 15.06
CA VAL A 39 -5.87 6.87 14.13
C VAL A 39 -4.53 7.61 14.09
N PRO A 40 -3.40 6.97 14.44
CA PRO A 40 -2.08 7.57 14.27
C PRO A 40 -1.82 7.88 12.81
N ASP A 41 -1.25 9.06 12.53
CA ASP A 41 -0.92 9.53 11.20
C ASP A 41 0.59 9.82 11.10
N ILE A 42 1.25 9.18 10.13
CA ILE A 42 2.69 9.32 9.90
C ILE A 42 2.91 10.24 8.71
N GLU A 43 3.35 11.46 8.99
CA GLU A 43 3.56 12.46 7.93
C GLU A 43 4.71 12.06 7.02
N ARG A 44 4.41 11.96 5.71
CA ARG A 44 5.36 11.64 4.65
C ARG A 44 6.25 10.45 4.99
N GLY A 45 5.64 9.43 5.58
CA GLY A 45 6.38 8.26 6.02
C GLY A 45 5.47 7.10 6.42
N GLN A 46 6.05 6.08 7.03
CA GLN A 46 5.30 4.88 7.36
C GLN A 46 6.00 4.05 8.43
N PHE A 47 5.31 3.04 8.94
CA PHE A 47 5.91 2.00 9.75
C PHE A 47 6.69 1.00 8.88
N ALA A 48 7.76 0.42 9.43
CA ALA A 48 8.51 -0.64 8.77
C ALA A 48 7.74 -1.97 8.77
N GLU A 49 6.99 -2.25 9.86
CA GLU A 49 6.30 -3.51 10.09
C GLU A 49 4.79 -3.33 10.21
N ALA A 50 4.04 -4.41 9.98
CA ALA A 50 2.59 -4.44 10.18
C ALA A 50 2.20 -4.10 11.61
N LYS A 51 1.09 -3.36 11.75
CA LYS A 51 0.57 -2.95 13.06
C LYS A 51 -0.79 -3.62 13.33
N PRO A 52 -1.07 -4.01 14.58
CA PRO A 52 -2.36 -4.61 14.94
C PRO A 52 -3.51 -3.58 15.02
N PHE A 53 -3.22 -2.32 14.79
CA PHE A 53 -4.16 -1.21 14.78
C PHE A 53 -4.13 -0.45 13.46
N LEU A 54 -5.21 0.24 13.13
CA LEU A 54 -5.28 1.11 11.96
C LEU A 54 -4.39 2.34 12.13
N TRP A 55 -3.72 2.72 11.07
CA TRP A 55 -2.90 3.93 10.99
C TRP A 55 -3.00 4.54 9.59
N GLN A 56 -2.58 5.78 9.45
CA GLN A 56 -2.55 6.50 8.20
C GLN A 56 -1.12 6.92 7.86
N SER A 57 -0.80 6.89 6.59
CA SER A 57 0.32 7.63 5.99
C SER A 57 -0.28 8.73 5.15
N ASP A 58 0.12 9.97 5.35
CA ASP A 58 -0.19 11.05 4.42
C ASP A 58 1.05 11.40 3.58
N THR A 59 0.85 11.59 2.31
CA THR A 59 1.91 12.02 1.38
C THR A 59 1.34 12.81 0.21
N SER A 60 2.22 13.41 -0.58
CA SER A 60 1.85 14.19 -1.77
C SER A 60 2.43 13.56 -3.04
N VAL A 61 1.75 13.75 -4.16
CA VAL A 61 2.29 13.41 -5.48
C VAL A 61 3.54 14.22 -5.83
N MET A 62 3.68 15.39 -5.22
CA MET A 62 4.86 16.25 -5.39
C MET A 62 5.85 16.03 -4.26
N ARG A 63 7.11 15.81 -4.60
CA ARG A 63 8.18 15.66 -3.62
C ARG A 63 8.44 16.98 -2.90
N GLY A 64 8.52 16.94 -1.57
CA GLY A 64 8.86 18.09 -0.73
C GLY A 64 7.82 19.20 -0.65
N SER A 65 6.63 19.04 -1.28
CA SER A 65 5.57 20.04 -1.23
C SER A 65 4.19 19.42 -1.07
N TRP A 66 3.31 20.13 -0.36
CA TRP A 66 1.88 19.85 -0.25
C TRP A 66 1.03 20.68 -1.21
N CYS A 67 1.61 21.76 -1.75
CA CYS A 67 0.91 22.78 -2.51
C CYS A 67 1.29 22.72 -3.98
N TYR A 68 0.42 23.25 -4.82
CA TYR A 68 0.73 23.54 -6.23
C TYR A 68 2.02 24.37 -6.35
N SER A 69 2.87 24.02 -7.30
CA SER A 69 4.07 24.80 -7.63
C SER A 69 3.78 25.81 -8.74
N VAL A 70 3.99 27.10 -8.44
CA VAL A 70 3.93 28.16 -9.46
C VAL A 70 5.11 28.12 -10.44
N GLN A 71 6.08 27.22 -10.21
CA GLN A 71 7.23 26.98 -11.08
C GLN A 71 7.21 25.52 -11.54
N PRO A 72 6.40 25.16 -12.55
CA PRO A 72 6.21 23.78 -12.99
C PRO A 72 7.52 23.07 -13.33
N ASP A 73 8.47 23.78 -13.92
CA ASP A 73 9.78 23.24 -14.32
C ASP A 73 10.65 22.81 -13.13
N LYS A 74 10.34 23.29 -11.93
CA LYS A 74 11.03 22.91 -10.68
C LYS A 74 10.24 21.92 -9.84
N ALA A 75 9.02 21.60 -10.23
CA ALA A 75 8.19 20.64 -9.53
C ALA A 75 8.70 19.21 -9.79
N VAL A 76 9.07 18.50 -8.73
CA VAL A 76 9.51 17.11 -8.82
C VAL A 76 8.37 16.22 -8.37
N TYR A 77 7.82 15.44 -9.28
CA TYR A 77 6.72 14.51 -9.00
C TYR A 77 7.24 13.09 -8.69
N LYS A 78 6.48 12.38 -7.88
CA LYS A 78 6.63 10.93 -7.75
C LYS A 78 6.15 10.25 -9.03
N ALA A 79 6.80 9.17 -9.43
CA ALA A 79 6.29 8.32 -10.50
C ALA A 79 4.99 7.62 -10.04
N PRO A 80 4.01 7.41 -10.94
CA PRO A 80 2.79 6.65 -10.59
C PRO A 80 3.10 5.28 -9.99
N GLN A 81 4.12 4.60 -10.48
CA GLN A 81 4.61 3.32 -9.93
C GLN A 81 4.99 3.45 -8.46
N GLU A 82 5.75 4.48 -8.07
CA GLU A 82 6.13 4.72 -6.66
C GLU A 82 4.92 4.90 -5.76
N ILE A 83 3.91 5.62 -6.24
CA ILE A 83 2.68 5.88 -5.46
C ILE A 83 1.92 4.58 -5.23
N VAL A 84 1.82 3.72 -6.23
CA VAL A 84 1.19 2.40 -6.08
C VAL A 84 2.02 1.50 -5.16
N GLN A 85 3.34 1.55 -5.26
CA GLN A 85 4.23 0.84 -4.34
C GLN A 85 4.04 1.32 -2.89
N ASP A 86 3.92 2.62 -2.66
CA ASP A 86 3.60 3.20 -1.35
C ASP A 86 2.23 2.71 -0.85
N LEU A 87 1.21 2.71 -1.70
CA LEU A 87 -0.12 2.24 -1.38
C LEU A 87 -0.13 0.76 -0.95
N LEU A 88 0.49 -0.11 -1.74
CA LEU A 88 0.59 -1.54 -1.46
C LEU A 88 1.36 -1.81 -0.16
N ASP A 89 2.47 -1.11 0.04
CA ASP A 89 3.28 -1.26 1.22
C ASP A 89 2.54 -0.81 2.49
N VAL A 90 1.86 0.33 2.45
CA VAL A 90 1.05 0.86 3.57
C VAL A 90 -0.11 -0.08 3.89
N VAL A 91 -0.88 -0.51 2.87
CA VAL A 91 -2.06 -1.37 3.08
C VAL A 91 -1.68 -2.74 3.60
N SER A 92 -0.58 -3.33 3.13
CA SER A 92 -0.07 -4.62 3.63
C SER A 92 0.29 -4.59 5.12
N LYS A 93 0.45 -3.41 5.71
CA LYS A 93 0.80 -3.16 7.13
C LYS A 93 -0.38 -2.68 7.99
N ASN A 94 -1.62 -2.82 7.48
CA ASN A 94 -2.85 -2.32 8.10
C ASN A 94 -2.98 -0.78 8.09
N GLY A 95 -2.27 -0.12 7.17
CA GLY A 95 -2.33 1.33 7.00
C GLY A 95 -3.37 1.78 5.97
N ARG A 96 -3.56 3.10 5.93
CA ARG A 96 -4.34 3.81 4.91
C ARG A 96 -3.47 4.91 4.32
N LEU A 97 -3.53 5.08 3.02
CA LEU A 97 -2.79 6.14 2.33
C LEU A 97 -3.71 7.33 2.05
N LEU A 98 -3.34 8.50 2.56
CA LEU A 98 -3.91 9.79 2.18
C LEU A 98 -2.96 10.43 1.15
N LEU A 99 -3.40 10.49 -0.11
CA LEU A 99 -2.61 11.05 -1.20
C LEU A 99 -3.09 12.46 -1.53
N ASN A 100 -2.22 13.43 -1.38
CA ASN A 100 -2.53 14.83 -1.63
C ASN A 100 -2.15 15.26 -3.04
N PHE A 101 -3.05 16.03 -3.67
CA PHE A 101 -2.86 16.77 -4.91
C PHE A 101 -3.03 18.26 -4.61
N GLY A 102 -2.05 19.08 -4.97
CA GLY A 102 -2.10 20.53 -4.73
C GLY A 102 -2.88 21.27 -5.82
N PRO A 103 -4.10 21.76 -5.57
CA PRO A 103 -4.88 22.46 -6.60
C PRO A 103 -4.24 23.82 -6.95
N LYS A 104 -4.46 24.26 -8.19
CA LYS A 104 -4.18 25.63 -8.63
C LYS A 104 -5.07 26.62 -7.90
N PRO A 105 -4.77 27.95 -7.94
CA PRO A 105 -5.59 28.96 -7.29
C PRO A 105 -7.05 29.01 -7.77
N ASP A 106 -7.31 28.57 -8.99
CA ASP A 106 -8.67 28.47 -9.58
C ASP A 106 -9.42 27.17 -9.18
N GLY A 107 -8.79 26.32 -8.38
CA GLY A 107 -9.36 25.04 -7.93
C GLY A 107 -9.14 23.88 -8.91
N THR A 108 -8.54 24.08 -10.06
CA THR A 108 -8.22 23.00 -11.00
C THR A 108 -6.89 22.32 -10.62
N LEU A 109 -6.65 21.14 -11.18
CA LEU A 109 -5.37 20.44 -11.03
C LEU A 109 -4.41 20.80 -12.18
N ALA A 110 -3.11 20.63 -11.92
CA ALA A 110 -2.11 20.72 -12.99
C ALA A 110 -2.21 19.49 -13.91
N ASP A 111 -1.81 19.64 -15.18
CA ASP A 111 -1.89 18.56 -16.17
C ASP A 111 -1.11 17.31 -15.72
N LYS A 112 0.02 17.51 -15.03
CA LYS A 112 0.81 16.40 -14.49
C LYS A 112 0.10 15.67 -13.35
N ASP A 113 -0.64 16.38 -12.50
CA ASP A 113 -1.47 15.77 -11.46
C ASP A 113 -2.58 14.91 -12.09
N VAL A 114 -3.21 15.42 -13.15
CA VAL A 114 -4.26 14.71 -13.90
C VAL A 114 -3.69 13.44 -14.56
N GLU A 115 -2.51 13.55 -15.19
CA GLU A 115 -1.82 12.37 -15.77
C GLU A 115 -1.58 11.29 -14.73
N ILE A 116 -1.05 11.67 -13.55
CA ILE A 116 -0.81 10.74 -12.44
C ILE A 116 -2.12 10.10 -11.97
N LEU A 117 -3.17 10.90 -11.77
CA LEU A 117 -4.50 10.40 -11.39
C LEU A 117 -5.05 9.37 -12.37
N HIS A 118 -4.92 9.60 -13.67
CA HIS A 118 -5.36 8.62 -14.68
C HIS A 118 -4.58 7.31 -14.58
N LYS A 119 -3.26 7.37 -14.43
CA LYS A 119 -2.42 6.18 -14.25
C LYS A 119 -2.81 5.36 -13.00
N LEU A 120 -3.06 6.05 -11.88
CA LEU A 120 -3.52 5.42 -10.65
C LEU A 120 -4.92 4.81 -10.82
N ALA A 121 -5.84 5.54 -11.47
CA ALA A 121 -7.20 5.07 -11.72
C ALA A 121 -7.21 3.82 -12.63
N ASP A 122 -6.37 3.77 -13.65
CA ASP A 122 -6.24 2.63 -14.53
C ASP A 122 -5.74 1.40 -13.78
N TRP A 123 -4.72 1.57 -12.94
CA TRP A 123 -4.21 0.49 -12.11
C TRP A 123 -5.26 0.02 -11.08
N MET A 124 -5.93 0.93 -10.38
CA MET A 124 -6.96 0.63 -9.40
C MET A 124 -8.16 -0.08 -10.01
N ARG A 125 -8.57 0.28 -11.23
CA ARG A 125 -9.71 -0.35 -11.93
C ARG A 125 -9.52 -1.86 -12.12
N VAL A 126 -8.26 -2.30 -12.18
CA VAL A 126 -7.88 -3.71 -12.34
C VAL A 126 -7.61 -4.40 -11.01
N ASN A 127 -7.01 -3.66 -10.05
CA ASN A 127 -6.39 -4.26 -8.87
C ASN A 127 -7.08 -3.87 -7.55
N ASP A 128 -8.22 -3.21 -7.58
CA ASP A 128 -8.88 -2.66 -6.41
C ASP A 128 -9.18 -3.72 -5.34
N GLU A 129 -9.47 -4.95 -5.74
CA GLU A 129 -9.78 -6.05 -4.83
C GLU A 129 -8.61 -6.47 -3.92
N CYS A 130 -7.36 -6.14 -4.27
CA CYS A 130 -6.19 -6.36 -3.42
C CYS A 130 -5.97 -5.25 -2.39
N ILE A 131 -6.73 -4.15 -2.50
CA ILE A 131 -6.65 -2.95 -1.64
C ILE A 131 -7.89 -2.85 -0.75
N HIS A 132 -9.10 -2.78 -1.38
CA HIS A 132 -10.33 -2.49 -0.66
C HIS A 132 -10.92 -3.73 0.01
N GLY A 133 -11.25 -3.59 1.31
CA GLY A 133 -11.85 -4.68 2.08
C GLY A 133 -10.89 -5.81 2.42
N THR A 134 -9.59 -5.58 2.25
CA THR A 134 -8.54 -6.54 2.62
C THR A 134 -8.13 -6.38 4.07
N GLY A 135 -7.53 -7.42 4.61
CA GLY A 135 -6.88 -7.47 5.91
C GLY A 135 -5.43 -7.94 5.81
N LEU A 136 -4.80 -7.98 6.97
CA LEU A 136 -3.44 -8.53 7.10
C LEU A 136 -3.42 -10.02 6.76
N TRP A 137 -2.45 -10.44 5.97
CA TRP A 137 -2.10 -11.84 5.85
C TRP A 137 -1.06 -12.21 6.92
N ARG A 138 -0.60 -13.48 6.96
CA ARG A 138 0.36 -13.99 7.95
C ARG A 138 1.67 -13.22 8.01
N ILE A 139 2.11 -12.71 6.86
CA ILE A 139 3.20 -11.76 6.72
C ILE A 139 2.75 -10.61 5.82
N ASN A 140 3.33 -9.46 6.00
CA ASN A 140 3.03 -8.29 5.19
C ASN A 140 3.94 -8.16 3.96
N GLN A 141 5.12 -8.79 3.99
CA GLN A 141 6.13 -8.59 2.96
C GLN A 141 7.06 -9.79 2.79
N GLU A 142 7.63 -9.90 1.60
CA GLU A 142 8.74 -10.76 1.22
C GLU A 142 9.70 -9.95 0.34
N GLY A 143 10.99 -10.28 0.34
CA GLY A 143 11.99 -9.68 -0.52
C GLY A 143 13.07 -8.90 0.23
N PRO A 144 14.09 -8.42 -0.51
CA PRO A 144 15.29 -7.81 0.07
C PRO A 144 15.09 -6.36 0.51
N THR A 145 14.14 -5.63 -0.08
CA THR A 145 14.02 -4.19 0.12
C THR A 145 13.46 -3.85 1.49
N LYS A 146 14.24 -3.11 2.28
CA LYS A 146 13.84 -2.63 3.61
C LYS A 146 13.25 -1.23 3.54
N ILE A 147 12.19 -1.02 4.30
CA ILE A 147 11.52 0.27 4.40
C ILE A 147 12.06 1.02 5.61
N GLN A 148 12.44 2.27 5.38
CA GLN A 148 12.81 3.18 6.46
C GLN A 148 11.55 3.59 7.21
N GLU A 149 11.53 3.31 8.52
CA GLU A 149 10.44 3.74 9.39
C GLU A 149 10.59 5.21 9.78
N GLY A 150 9.44 5.88 9.96
CA GLY A 150 9.38 7.21 10.52
C GLY A 150 8.75 8.24 9.61
N GLN A 151 8.68 9.47 10.13
CA GLN A 151 8.16 10.62 9.41
C GLN A 151 9.18 11.16 8.42
N PHE A 152 8.70 11.79 7.35
CA PHE A 152 9.52 12.40 6.29
C PHE A 152 10.49 11.42 5.61
N ALA A 153 10.18 10.13 5.63
CA ALA A 153 10.96 9.07 4.98
C ALA A 153 10.48 8.75 3.53
N ASP A 154 9.46 9.43 3.03
CA ASP A 154 8.88 9.20 1.70
C ASP A 154 9.79 9.66 0.53
N GLY A 155 10.84 10.41 0.84
CA GLY A 155 11.89 10.80 -0.12
C GLY A 155 13.01 9.77 -0.30
N ALA A 156 13.08 8.75 0.57
CA ALA A 156 14.09 7.70 0.44
C ALA A 156 13.83 6.87 -0.82
N SER A 157 14.87 6.64 -1.62
CA SER A 157 14.79 5.79 -2.80
C SER A 157 14.48 4.35 -2.37
N ARG A 158 13.45 3.76 -2.95
CA ARG A 158 13.06 2.37 -2.75
C ARG A 158 13.24 1.64 -4.06
N ASN A 159 14.36 0.96 -4.19
CA ASN A 159 14.66 0.17 -5.37
C ASN A 159 14.06 -1.22 -5.22
N PHE A 160 12.73 -1.30 -5.32
CA PHE A 160 12.04 -2.59 -5.31
C PHE A 160 12.45 -3.43 -6.51
N THR A 161 12.56 -4.72 -6.27
CA THR A 161 12.88 -5.74 -7.26
C THR A 161 11.71 -6.67 -7.51
N SER A 162 11.83 -7.58 -8.46
CA SER A 162 10.85 -8.64 -8.71
C SER A 162 10.80 -9.71 -7.61
N GLU A 163 11.69 -9.65 -6.63
CA GLU A 163 11.66 -10.50 -5.43
C GLU A 163 10.87 -9.87 -4.27
N ASP A 164 10.50 -8.58 -4.40
CA ASP A 164 9.77 -7.85 -3.38
C ASP A 164 8.25 -8.02 -3.58
N PHE A 165 7.59 -8.60 -2.59
CA PHE A 165 6.15 -8.77 -2.56
C PHE A 165 5.53 -8.07 -1.35
N ARG A 166 4.27 -7.64 -1.52
CA ARG A 166 3.40 -7.20 -0.44
C ARG A 166 2.14 -8.05 -0.43
N PHE A 167 1.71 -8.43 0.77
CA PHE A 167 0.60 -9.38 0.94
C PHE A 167 -0.59 -8.75 1.62
N THR A 168 -1.76 -9.03 1.08
CA THR A 168 -3.06 -8.78 1.71
C THR A 168 -3.94 -10.02 1.57
N CYS A 169 -5.05 -10.08 2.30
CA CYS A 169 -6.01 -11.18 2.14
C CYS A 169 -7.46 -10.67 2.22
N ARG A 170 -8.36 -11.38 1.51
CA ARG A 170 -9.78 -11.09 1.52
C ARG A 170 -10.57 -12.34 1.13
N GLY A 171 -11.58 -12.70 1.94
CA GLY A 171 -12.49 -13.80 1.63
C GLY A 171 -11.80 -15.14 1.41
N GLY A 172 -10.73 -15.42 2.16
CA GLY A 172 -9.92 -16.63 1.99
C GLY A 172 -8.82 -16.51 0.92
N ASN A 173 -8.94 -15.59 -0.04
CA ASN A 173 -7.91 -15.39 -1.06
C ASN A 173 -6.73 -14.59 -0.54
N ILE A 174 -5.54 -14.90 -1.08
CA ILE A 174 -4.29 -14.17 -0.80
C ILE A 174 -3.97 -13.34 -2.04
N TYR A 175 -3.57 -12.09 -1.83
CA TYR A 175 -3.06 -11.22 -2.88
C TYR A 175 -1.58 -10.98 -2.64
N ALA A 176 -0.75 -11.37 -3.61
CA ALA A 176 0.68 -11.15 -3.61
C ALA A 176 1.01 -10.11 -4.69
N ALA A 177 1.28 -8.89 -4.27
CA ALA A 177 1.66 -7.81 -5.17
C ALA A 177 3.18 -7.79 -5.35
N CYS A 178 3.67 -8.15 -6.53
CA CYS A 178 5.06 -7.99 -6.95
C CYS A 178 5.34 -6.50 -7.19
N MET A 179 6.30 -5.97 -6.48
CA MET A 179 6.57 -4.53 -6.47
C MET A 179 7.25 -4.02 -7.75
N ALA A 180 7.95 -4.90 -8.48
CA ALA A 180 8.53 -4.59 -9.78
C ALA A 180 8.36 -5.80 -10.71
N CYS A 181 7.72 -5.61 -11.86
CA CYS A 181 7.47 -6.69 -12.81
C CYS A 181 8.79 -7.27 -13.34
N PRO A 182 9.02 -8.60 -13.26
CA PRO A 182 10.24 -9.22 -13.75
C PRO A 182 10.34 -9.16 -15.28
N ALA A 183 11.55 -8.92 -15.80
CA ALA A 183 11.78 -8.83 -17.24
C ALA A 183 11.51 -10.17 -17.96
N ASP A 184 11.82 -11.28 -17.31
CA ASP A 184 11.58 -12.64 -17.84
C ASP A 184 10.13 -13.10 -17.68
N GLY A 185 9.31 -12.37 -16.91
CA GLY A 185 7.92 -12.71 -16.65
C GLY A 185 7.72 -13.85 -15.66
N LYS A 186 8.70 -14.18 -14.85
CA LYS A 186 8.61 -15.26 -13.88
C LYS A 186 8.63 -14.75 -12.45
N LEU A 187 7.60 -15.09 -11.69
CA LEU A 187 7.48 -14.75 -10.29
C LEU A 187 7.76 -15.98 -9.42
N HIS A 188 8.46 -15.77 -8.31
CA HIS A 188 8.81 -16.80 -7.34
C HIS A 188 8.43 -16.32 -5.94
N ILE A 189 7.26 -16.74 -5.45
CA ILE A 189 6.70 -16.33 -4.15
C ILE A 189 7.12 -17.37 -3.11
N ARG A 190 8.23 -17.15 -2.43
CA ARG A 190 8.85 -18.12 -1.51
C ARG A 190 8.01 -18.37 -0.27
N SER A 191 7.27 -17.36 0.21
CA SER A 191 6.39 -17.48 1.36
C SER A 191 5.21 -18.44 1.14
N LEU A 192 4.93 -18.80 -0.12
CA LEU A 192 3.88 -19.71 -0.53
C LEU A 192 4.40 -21.09 -0.97
N ARG A 193 5.64 -21.44 -0.66
CA ARG A 193 6.23 -22.76 -0.95
C ARG A 193 5.47 -23.92 -0.31
N GLU A 194 5.63 -25.11 -0.84
CA GLU A 194 5.15 -26.34 -0.21
C GLU A 194 6.01 -26.76 0.99
N ALA A 195 5.45 -27.63 1.84
CA ALA A 195 6.22 -28.35 2.84
C ALA A 195 7.14 -29.38 2.18
N ASP A 196 8.38 -29.44 2.58
CA ASP A 196 9.28 -30.53 2.27
C ASP A 196 9.84 -31.18 3.55
N ALA A 197 10.63 -32.23 3.42
CA ALA A 197 11.20 -32.96 4.56
C ALA A 197 12.14 -32.09 5.42
N SER A 198 12.63 -30.97 4.91
CA SER A 198 13.62 -30.11 5.54
C SER A 198 13.05 -28.78 6.05
N HIS A 199 11.90 -28.37 5.52
CA HIS A 199 11.39 -27.02 5.77
C HIS A 199 9.87 -27.04 5.99
N LEU A 200 9.45 -26.53 7.14
CA LEU A 200 8.03 -26.22 7.35
C LEU A 200 7.66 -24.93 6.58
N PRO A 201 6.57 -24.93 5.82
CA PRO A 201 6.12 -23.75 5.13
C PRO A 201 5.51 -22.75 6.10
N LEU A 202 5.54 -21.47 5.74
CA LEU A 202 4.84 -20.43 6.48
C LEU A 202 3.31 -20.63 6.45
N TRP A 203 2.80 -21.23 5.37
CA TRP A 203 1.38 -21.43 5.13
C TRP A 203 1.11 -22.82 4.55
N HIS A 204 0.17 -23.54 5.16
CA HIS A 204 -0.17 -24.94 4.83
C HIS A 204 -1.44 -25.09 3.96
N GLY A 205 -2.00 -23.98 3.46
CA GLY A 205 -3.22 -24.04 2.66
C GLY A 205 -3.02 -24.63 1.28
N ILE A 206 -4.12 -25.03 0.67
CA ILE A 206 -4.15 -25.58 -0.68
C ILE A 206 -4.41 -24.45 -1.68
N VAL A 207 -3.55 -24.32 -2.68
CA VAL A 207 -3.77 -23.43 -3.81
C VAL A 207 -4.70 -24.14 -4.81
N ARG A 208 -5.84 -23.54 -5.09
CA ARG A 208 -6.81 -24.05 -6.09
C ARG A 208 -6.61 -23.42 -7.45
N LYS A 209 -6.34 -22.11 -7.48
CA LYS A 209 -6.17 -21.36 -8.72
C LYS A 209 -5.26 -20.16 -8.46
N VAL A 210 -4.53 -19.78 -9.49
CA VAL A 210 -3.72 -18.57 -9.50
C VAL A 210 -4.18 -17.70 -10.68
N GLU A 211 -4.43 -16.45 -10.41
CA GLU A 211 -4.81 -15.43 -11.40
C GLU A 211 -3.85 -14.25 -11.31
N VAL A 212 -3.49 -13.67 -12.42
CA VAL A 212 -2.74 -12.41 -12.49
C VAL A 212 -3.74 -11.33 -12.86
N LEU A 213 -3.98 -10.40 -11.96
CA LEU A 213 -4.97 -9.36 -12.20
C LEU A 213 -4.55 -8.50 -13.40
N GLY A 214 -5.49 -8.28 -14.32
CA GLY A 214 -5.25 -7.57 -15.58
C GLY A 214 -4.61 -8.38 -16.70
N ASN A 215 -4.20 -9.62 -16.44
CA ASN A 215 -3.78 -10.52 -17.50
C ASN A 215 -5.00 -11.34 -17.98
N PRO A 216 -5.44 -11.21 -19.25
CA PRO A 216 -6.58 -11.97 -19.77
C PRO A 216 -6.25 -13.46 -19.96
N ALA A 217 -4.97 -13.82 -20.03
CA ALA A 217 -4.54 -15.20 -20.16
C ALA A 217 -4.48 -15.88 -18.79
N GLN A 218 -4.84 -17.16 -18.75
CA GLN A 218 -4.64 -17.95 -17.55
C GLN A 218 -3.14 -18.12 -17.32
N ALA A 219 -2.64 -17.69 -16.15
CA ALA A 219 -1.26 -17.86 -15.76
C ALA A 219 -0.95 -19.36 -15.54
N ALA A 220 0.17 -19.82 -16.09
CA ALA A 220 0.72 -21.12 -15.73
C ALA A 220 1.40 -20.99 -14.36
N TRP A 221 1.23 -21.98 -13.51
CA TRP A 221 1.85 -21.96 -12.18
C TRP A 221 2.18 -23.38 -11.71
N THR A 222 3.19 -23.47 -10.87
CA THR A 222 3.59 -24.66 -10.13
C THR A 222 3.94 -24.28 -8.70
N ARG A 223 3.91 -25.23 -7.79
CA ARG A 223 4.30 -25.02 -6.39
C ARG A 223 5.20 -26.16 -5.94
N ASP A 224 6.28 -25.85 -5.28
CA ASP A 224 7.25 -26.81 -4.78
C ASP A 224 7.84 -26.36 -3.42
N GLY A 225 8.88 -27.03 -2.94
CA GLY A 225 9.57 -26.72 -1.69
C GLY A 225 10.33 -25.38 -1.68
N GLU A 226 10.48 -24.72 -2.82
CA GLU A 226 11.16 -23.43 -2.91
C GLU A 226 10.19 -22.24 -2.99
N ALA A 227 9.14 -22.35 -3.83
CA ALA A 227 8.22 -21.24 -4.05
C ALA A 227 6.89 -21.68 -4.70
N LEU A 228 5.93 -20.75 -4.74
CA LEU A 228 4.89 -20.72 -5.75
C LEU A 228 5.45 -19.97 -6.96
N HIS A 229 5.62 -20.67 -8.05
CA HIS A 229 6.12 -20.15 -9.33
C HIS A 229 4.95 -19.76 -10.22
N VAL A 230 4.96 -18.54 -10.74
CA VAL A 230 3.90 -18.03 -11.64
C VAL A 230 4.54 -17.49 -12.91
N ASP A 231 4.07 -17.99 -14.05
CA ASP A 231 4.52 -17.50 -15.35
C ASP A 231 3.50 -16.49 -15.91
N LEU A 232 3.95 -15.24 -16.06
CA LEU A 232 3.15 -14.15 -16.61
C LEU A 232 2.96 -14.25 -18.14
N GLY A 233 3.64 -15.19 -18.80
CA GLY A 233 3.66 -15.28 -20.27
C GLY A 233 4.25 -14.01 -20.89
N THR A 234 3.49 -13.39 -21.77
CA THR A 234 3.88 -12.11 -22.43
C THR A 234 3.42 -10.87 -21.67
N TYR A 235 2.68 -11.02 -20.55
CA TYR A 235 2.21 -9.88 -19.76
C TYR A 235 3.38 -9.14 -19.12
N ARG A 236 3.44 -7.84 -19.34
CA ARG A 236 4.41 -6.93 -18.72
C ARG A 236 3.72 -5.66 -18.27
N SER A 237 4.26 -5.04 -17.22
CA SER A 237 3.74 -3.80 -16.66
C SER A 237 4.87 -2.96 -16.09
N ASP A 238 4.77 -1.66 -16.25
CA ASP A 238 5.61 -0.67 -15.55
C ASP A 238 5.11 -0.40 -14.12
N MET A 239 3.93 -0.95 -13.78
CA MET A 239 3.30 -0.86 -12.47
C MET A 239 3.42 -2.19 -11.71
N PRO A 240 3.26 -2.21 -10.39
CA PRO A 240 3.20 -3.44 -9.61
C PRO A 240 2.15 -4.43 -10.16
N VAL A 241 2.52 -5.71 -10.20
CA VAL A 241 1.69 -6.81 -10.71
C VAL A 241 1.11 -7.59 -9.55
N VAL A 242 -0.19 -7.81 -9.55
CA VAL A 242 -0.88 -8.51 -8.46
C VAL A 242 -1.25 -9.92 -8.89
N VAL A 243 -0.82 -10.89 -8.08
CA VAL A 243 -1.22 -12.29 -8.19
C VAL A 243 -2.27 -12.57 -7.13
N LYS A 244 -3.44 -13.05 -7.55
CA LYS A 244 -4.49 -13.55 -6.69
C LYS A 244 -4.38 -15.07 -6.55
N ILE A 245 -4.23 -15.52 -5.35
CA ILE A 245 -4.13 -16.94 -4.99
C ILE A 245 -5.45 -17.34 -4.35
N ILE A 246 -6.22 -18.16 -5.05
CA ILE A 246 -7.51 -18.68 -4.60
C ILE A 246 -7.25 -19.96 -3.83
N THR A 247 -7.73 -20.00 -2.60
CA THR A 247 -7.51 -21.11 -1.66
C THR A 247 -8.82 -21.78 -1.26
N ASP A 248 -8.73 -22.87 -0.52
CA ASP A 248 -9.90 -23.52 0.12
C ASP A 248 -10.43 -22.68 1.27
#